data_9d6bb6a4af2688aca0ea177ee35d6b22
#
_entry.id   9d6bb6a4af2688aca0ea177ee35d6b22
#
_cell.length_a   1.000
_cell.length_b   1.000
_cell.length_c   1.000
_cell.angle_alpha   90.00
_cell.angle_beta   90.00
_cell.angle_gamma   90.00
#
_symmetry.space_group_name_H-M   'P 1'
#
loop_
_entity.id
_entity.type
_entity.pdbx_description
1 polymer ?
#
loop_
_entity_poly.entity_id
_entity_poly.type
_entity_poly.pdbx_seq_one_letter_code
_entity_poly.pdbx_strand_id
1 'polypeptide(L)'
;NEVRPMNKYDRRRKYYMVLDCETATLPCASQYDEGMRKNVAIAKPLIYDLGWKIIDRYGNVYNSENFLISEIFSVPSIFDTAYYAEKRPIYLEKLRNGEIVLTDWQTAMTAFLADLDVVEAVGAYNSMFDFKKAIPFTELYINQLYSPNFHDWLRNQNQICERIANGFGSSSSKEF
;
A
#
# COMPACT_ATOMS: atom_id res chain seq x y z
N ASN A 1 10.34 -3.85 -22.08
CA ASN A 1 10.43 -5.32 -22.07
C ASN A 1 9.10 -5.90 -22.53
N GLU A 2 9.18 -6.78 -23.53
CA GLU A 2 8.01 -7.46 -24.05
C GLU A 2 7.42 -8.40 -23.01
N VAL A 3 6.09 -8.30 -22.79
CA VAL A 3 5.34 -9.20 -21.91
C VAL A 3 5.07 -10.51 -22.65
N ARG A 4 5.45 -11.63 -22.06
CA ARG A 4 5.31 -12.97 -22.65
C ARG A 4 4.05 -13.66 -22.15
N PRO A 5 3.42 -14.53 -22.95
CA PRO A 5 2.29 -15.33 -22.48
C PRO A 5 2.73 -16.32 -21.40
N MET A 6 1.95 -16.36 -20.32
CA MET A 6 2.21 -17.27 -19.19
C MET A 6 1.67 -18.67 -19.51
N ASN A 7 2.52 -19.68 -19.37
CA ASN A 7 2.10 -21.07 -19.49
C ASN A 7 1.97 -21.74 -18.12
N LYS A 8 0.78 -21.70 -17.58
CA LYS A 8 0.44 -22.28 -16.26
C LYS A 8 0.59 -23.81 -16.22
N TYR A 9 0.62 -24.46 -17.35
CA TYR A 9 0.69 -25.93 -17.46
C TYR A 9 2.12 -26.47 -17.60
N ASP A 10 3.10 -25.60 -17.85
CA ASP A 10 4.50 -26.01 -17.91
C ASP A 10 5.10 -26.06 -16.51
N ARG A 11 5.08 -27.25 -15.90
CA ARG A 11 5.64 -27.49 -14.56
C ARG A 11 7.14 -27.23 -14.44
N ARG A 12 7.85 -27.09 -15.54
CA ARG A 12 9.29 -26.75 -15.54
C ARG A 12 9.53 -25.26 -15.40
N ARG A 13 8.54 -24.43 -15.69
CA ARG A 13 8.60 -22.98 -15.53
C ARG A 13 8.12 -22.57 -14.15
N LYS A 14 8.96 -21.80 -13.48
CA LYS A 14 8.63 -21.17 -12.20
C LYS A 14 8.50 -19.69 -12.39
N TYR A 15 7.43 -19.13 -11.82
CA TYR A 15 7.15 -17.72 -11.85
C TYR A 15 7.34 -17.11 -10.47
N TYR A 16 7.76 -15.86 -10.47
CA TYR A 16 7.99 -15.08 -9.24
C TYR A 16 7.31 -13.74 -9.41
N MET A 17 6.79 -13.20 -8.30
CA MET A 17 6.24 -11.86 -8.28
C MET A 17 7.24 -10.90 -7.67
N VAL A 18 7.41 -9.73 -8.28
CA VAL A 18 8.11 -8.59 -7.69
C VAL A 18 7.08 -7.51 -7.43
N LEU A 19 6.93 -7.13 -6.16
CA LEU A 19 5.94 -6.19 -5.67
C LEU A 19 6.60 -4.87 -5.27
N ASP A 20 5.95 -3.77 -5.60
CA ASP A 20 6.28 -2.42 -5.13
C ASP A 20 5.02 -1.67 -4.72
N CYS A 21 5.05 -1.05 -3.54
CA CYS A 21 3.93 -0.28 -3.00
C CYS A 21 4.41 1.12 -2.60
N GLU A 22 3.57 2.12 -2.91
CA GLU A 22 3.71 3.45 -2.34
C GLU A 22 2.53 3.73 -1.41
N THR A 23 2.79 4.40 -0.31
CA THR A 23 1.81 4.58 0.75
C THR A 23 1.62 6.03 1.16
N ALA A 24 0.40 6.33 1.58
CA ALA A 24 0.02 7.48 2.37
C ALA A 24 -0.34 7.03 3.79
N THR A 25 -0.84 7.93 4.61
CA THR A 25 -1.31 7.63 5.96
C THR A 25 -2.63 8.33 6.24
N LEU A 26 -3.31 7.96 7.31
CA LEU A 26 -4.36 8.82 7.85
C LEU A 26 -3.77 10.15 8.32
N PRO A 27 -4.47 11.30 8.15
CA PRO A 27 -3.90 12.64 8.36
C PRO A 27 -3.26 12.87 9.73
N CYS A 28 -3.71 12.19 10.76
CA CYS A 28 -3.17 12.33 12.12
C CYS A 28 -2.02 11.35 12.44
N ALA A 29 -1.68 10.47 11.52
CA ALA A 29 -0.80 9.35 11.80
C ALA A 29 0.68 9.61 11.57
N SER A 30 1.08 10.78 11.08
CA SER A 30 2.49 11.08 10.82
C SER A 30 2.92 12.41 11.40
N GLN A 31 3.65 12.36 12.50
CA GLN A 31 4.47 13.47 12.94
C GLN A 31 5.92 13.01 13.03
N TYR A 32 6.79 13.70 12.30
CA TYR A 32 8.23 13.52 12.46
C TYR A 32 8.66 14.18 13.77
N ASP A 33 9.24 13.41 14.66
CA ASP A 33 9.83 13.92 15.88
C ASP A 33 11.31 14.22 15.64
N GLU A 34 11.64 15.51 15.60
CA GLU A 34 13.03 15.96 15.40
C GLU A 34 13.95 15.53 16.54
N GLY A 35 13.46 15.44 17.77
CA GLY A 35 14.24 15.03 18.92
C GLY A 35 14.68 13.57 18.84
N MET A 36 13.83 12.71 18.30
CA MET A 36 14.12 11.29 18.11
C MET A 36 14.68 10.97 16.72
N ARG A 37 14.74 11.94 15.83
CA ARG A 37 15.16 11.79 14.42
C ARG A 37 14.48 10.63 13.69
N LYS A 38 13.22 10.38 14.03
CA LYS A 38 12.41 9.34 13.41
C LYS A 38 10.95 9.76 13.39
N ASN A 39 10.19 9.17 12.50
CA ASN A 39 8.75 9.27 12.57
C ASN A 39 8.26 8.51 13.81
N VAL A 40 7.81 9.21 14.80
CA VAL A 40 7.26 8.63 16.04
C VAL A 40 5.82 8.18 15.84
N ALA A 41 5.24 8.57 14.75
CA ALA A 41 3.90 8.12 14.47
C ALA A 41 3.93 6.62 14.15
N ILE A 42 3.02 5.92 14.73
CA ILE A 42 2.53 4.67 14.20
C ILE A 42 1.77 5.04 12.92
N ALA A 43 2.51 5.52 11.94
CA ALA A 43 1.99 5.80 10.63
C ALA A 43 1.54 4.46 10.05
N LYS A 44 0.26 4.18 10.16
CA LYS A 44 -0.32 3.00 9.54
C LYS A 44 -0.44 3.28 8.06
N PRO A 45 0.28 2.53 7.23
CA PRO A 45 0.38 2.81 5.81
C PRO A 45 -0.91 2.45 5.08
N LEU A 46 -1.32 3.35 4.18
CA LEU A 46 -2.43 3.16 3.25
C LEU A 46 -1.87 3.14 1.84
N ILE A 47 -2.00 2.02 1.15
CA ILE A 47 -1.48 1.87 -0.21
C ILE A 47 -2.31 2.70 -1.17
N TYR A 48 -1.66 3.63 -1.88
CA TYR A 48 -2.27 4.35 -2.99
C TYR A 48 -1.75 3.91 -4.36
N ASP A 49 -0.55 3.34 -4.41
CA ASP A 49 0.08 2.82 -5.63
C ASP A 49 0.53 1.38 -5.37
N LEU A 50 -0.03 0.46 -6.14
CA LEU A 50 0.25 -0.97 -6.05
C LEU A 50 0.71 -1.46 -7.41
N GLY A 51 1.98 -1.85 -7.49
CA GLY A 51 2.58 -2.36 -8.71
C GLY A 51 3.21 -3.72 -8.50
N TRP A 52 3.09 -4.59 -9.49
CA TRP A 52 3.80 -5.87 -9.49
C TRP A 52 4.12 -6.34 -10.91
N LYS A 53 5.11 -7.20 -10.97
CA LYS A 53 5.46 -7.92 -12.19
C LYS A 53 5.58 -9.39 -11.89
N ILE A 54 5.16 -10.23 -12.83
CA ILE A 54 5.44 -11.65 -12.82
C ILE A 54 6.64 -11.89 -13.74
N ILE A 55 7.67 -12.49 -13.18
CA ILE A 55 8.92 -12.78 -13.90
C ILE A 55 9.29 -14.26 -13.76
N ASP A 56 10.18 -14.73 -14.61
CA ASP A 56 10.90 -15.99 -14.41
C ASP A 56 12.30 -15.74 -13.81
N ARG A 57 13.03 -16.80 -13.57
CA ARG A 57 14.41 -16.72 -13.03
C ARG A 57 15.39 -15.97 -13.93
N TYR A 58 15.06 -15.76 -15.18
CA TYR A 58 15.89 -15.03 -16.16
C TYR A 58 15.47 -13.57 -16.30
N GLY A 59 14.47 -13.11 -15.57
CA GLY A 59 13.96 -11.76 -15.64
C GLY A 59 13.01 -11.48 -16.80
N ASN A 60 12.55 -12.51 -17.52
CA ASN A 60 11.49 -12.31 -18.52
C ASN A 60 10.18 -11.95 -17.83
N VAL A 61 9.45 -10.98 -18.37
CA VAL A 61 8.20 -10.47 -17.80
C VAL A 61 7.01 -11.16 -18.47
N TYR A 62 6.11 -11.68 -17.64
CA TYR A 62 4.89 -12.38 -18.08
C TYR A 62 3.61 -11.62 -17.74
N ASN A 63 3.65 -10.76 -16.75
CA ASN A 63 2.60 -9.80 -16.45
C ASN A 63 3.20 -8.57 -15.78
N SER A 64 2.56 -7.43 -15.96
CA SER A 64 2.93 -6.17 -15.31
C SER A 64 1.66 -5.38 -15.04
N GLU A 65 1.39 -5.10 -13.78
CA GLU A 65 0.23 -4.34 -13.34
C GLU A 65 0.68 -3.15 -12.49
N ASN A 66 0.01 -2.03 -12.66
CA ASN A 66 0.18 -0.88 -11.78
C ASN A 66 -1.16 -0.16 -11.59
N PHE A 67 -1.67 -0.23 -10.37
CA PHE A 67 -2.93 0.37 -9.98
C PHE A 67 -2.73 1.52 -8.99
N LEU A 68 -3.43 2.62 -9.22
CA LEU A 68 -3.71 3.61 -8.19
C LEU A 68 -5.03 3.25 -7.51
N ILE A 69 -5.03 3.24 -6.19
CA ILE A 69 -6.20 2.87 -5.38
C ILE A 69 -7.04 4.11 -5.12
N SER A 70 -8.23 4.14 -5.71
CA SER A 70 -9.10 5.32 -5.71
C SER A 70 -9.51 5.78 -4.31
N GLU A 71 -9.75 4.84 -3.40
CA GLU A 71 -10.16 5.16 -2.01
C GLU A 71 -9.07 5.89 -1.22
N ILE A 72 -7.83 5.82 -1.67
CA ILE A 72 -6.67 6.48 -1.06
C ILE A 72 -6.19 7.64 -1.93
N PHE A 73 -5.85 7.37 -3.18
CA PHE A 73 -5.28 8.37 -4.09
C PHE A 73 -6.22 9.54 -4.37
N SER A 74 -7.52 9.28 -4.48
CA SER A 74 -8.52 10.30 -4.81
C SER A 74 -9.00 11.10 -3.59
N VAL A 75 -8.46 10.85 -2.41
CA VAL A 75 -8.79 11.58 -1.18
C VAL A 75 -7.62 12.51 -0.83
N PRO A 76 -7.73 13.83 -1.10
CA PRO A 76 -6.61 14.77 -0.93
C PRO A 76 -6.05 14.78 0.49
N SER A 77 -6.89 14.71 1.51
CA SER A 77 -6.45 14.71 2.91
C SER A 77 -5.58 13.49 3.28
N ILE A 78 -5.73 12.39 2.57
CA ILE A 78 -4.90 11.19 2.74
C ILE A 78 -3.69 11.25 1.82
N PHE A 79 -3.90 11.48 0.53
CA PHE A 79 -2.81 11.50 -0.44
C PHE A 79 -1.75 12.56 -0.14
N ASP A 80 -2.13 13.72 0.39
CA ASP A 80 -1.21 14.80 0.76
C ASP A 80 -0.23 14.39 1.88
N THR A 81 -0.49 13.30 2.59
CA THR A 81 0.44 12.72 3.59
C THR A 81 1.53 11.87 2.96
N ALA A 82 1.40 11.50 1.69
CA ALA A 82 2.35 10.63 1.00
C ALA A 82 3.71 11.30 0.81
N TYR A 83 4.77 10.51 0.90
CA TYR A 83 6.13 10.99 0.64
C TYR A 83 6.28 11.62 -0.75
N TYR A 84 5.56 11.07 -1.74
CA TYR A 84 5.56 11.56 -3.12
C TYR A 84 4.31 12.38 -3.48
N ALA A 85 3.70 13.05 -2.51
CA ALA A 85 2.49 13.87 -2.75
C ALA A 85 2.69 14.93 -3.85
N GLU A 86 3.88 15.52 -3.92
CA GLU A 86 4.24 16.49 -4.96
C GLU A 86 4.30 15.90 -6.38
N LYS A 87 4.39 14.58 -6.52
CA LYS A 87 4.37 13.89 -7.82
C LYS A 87 2.96 13.66 -8.37
N ARG A 88 1.93 14.20 -7.72
CA ARG A 88 0.54 14.05 -8.20
C ARG A 88 0.37 14.38 -9.69
N PRO A 89 0.95 15.46 -10.25
CA PRO A 89 0.82 15.75 -11.69
C PRO A 89 1.38 14.63 -12.58
N ILE A 90 2.45 13.97 -12.16
CA ILE A 90 3.06 12.84 -12.86
C ILE A 90 2.12 11.63 -12.85
N TYR A 91 1.49 11.32 -11.72
CA TYR A 91 0.49 10.27 -11.63
C TYR A 91 -0.71 10.54 -12.55
N LEU A 92 -1.20 11.77 -12.56
CA LEU A 92 -2.33 12.16 -13.43
C LEU A 92 -1.98 12.05 -14.92
N GLU A 93 -0.75 12.37 -15.31
CA GLU A 93 -0.28 12.18 -16.67
C GLU A 93 -0.19 10.70 -17.05
N LYS A 94 0.35 9.88 -16.19
CA LYS A 94 0.41 8.42 -16.41
C LYS A 94 -0.97 7.79 -16.53
N LEU A 95 -1.95 8.26 -15.75
CA LEU A 95 -3.35 7.85 -15.89
C LEU A 95 -3.91 8.23 -17.26
N ARG A 96 -3.67 9.45 -17.73
CA ARG A 96 -4.11 9.90 -19.06
C ARG A 96 -3.51 9.11 -20.20
N ASN A 97 -2.26 8.71 -20.04
CA ASN A 97 -1.52 7.94 -21.05
C ASN A 97 -1.82 6.42 -20.98
N GLY A 98 -2.60 5.97 -20.00
CA GLY A 98 -2.89 4.55 -19.82
C GLY A 98 -1.73 3.71 -19.29
N GLU A 99 -0.68 4.34 -18.78
CA GLU A 99 0.46 3.64 -18.17
C GLU A 99 0.12 3.00 -16.84
N ILE A 100 -0.79 3.61 -16.10
CA ILE A 100 -1.34 3.13 -14.83
C ILE A 100 -2.86 3.26 -14.84
N VAL A 101 -3.54 2.49 -13.99
CA VAL A 101 -4.99 2.42 -13.93
C VAL A 101 -5.47 2.81 -12.54
N LEU A 102 -6.44 3.73 -12.47
CA LEU A 102 -7.16 4.05 -11.24
C LEU A 102 -8.28 3.04 -11.05
N THR A 103 -8.27 2.35 -9.92
CA THR A 103 -9.29 1.34 -9.59
C THR A 103 -9.55 1.30 -8.09
N ASP A 104 -10.62 0.61 -7.69
CA ASP A 104 -10.88 0.35 -6.28
C ASP A 104 -9.97 -0.76 -5.73
N TRP A 105 -9.85 -0.79 -4.40
CA TRP A 105 -9.03 -1.78 -3.71
C TRP A 105 -9.44 -3.21 -3.99
N GLN A 106 -10.73 -3.49 -4.00
CA GLN A 106 -11.24 -4.84 -4.22
C GLN A 106 -10.86 -5.38 -5.60
N THR A 107 -10.98 -4.55 -6.63
CA THR A 107 -10.58 -4.91 -8.00
C THR A 107 -9.07 -5.16 -8.09
N ALA A 108 -8.27 -4.27 -7.49
CA ALA A 108 -6.81 -4.45 -7.44
C ALA A 108 -6.41 -5.73 -6.70
N MET A 109 -7.04 -6.02 -5.57
CA MET A 109 -6.76 -7.23 -4.79
C MET A 109 -7.20 -8.50 -5.51
N THR A 110 -8.30 -8.47 -6.23
CA THR A 110 -8.74 -9.61 -7.05
C THR A 110 -7.70 -9.95 -8.11
N ALA A 111 -7.17 -8.95 -8.82
CA ALA A 111 -6.09 -9.14 -9.79
C ALA A 111 -4.79 -9.63 -9.12
N PHE A 112 -4.43 -9.03 -8.00
CA PHE A 112 -3.23 -9.40 -7.23
C PHE A 112 -3.28 -10.85 -6.75
N LEU A 113 -4.38 -11.27 -6.15
CA LEU A 113 -4.55 -12.63 -5.63
C LEU A 113 -4.57 -13.67 -6.76
N ALA A 114 -5.15 -13.35 -7.91
CA ALA A 114 -5.11 -14.23 -9.09
C ALA A 114 -3.68 -14.47 -9.57
N ASP A 115 -2.86 -13.42 -9.59
CA ASP A 115 -1.45 -13.52 -9.97
C ASP A 115 -0.60 -14.19 -8.88
N LEU A 116 -0.96 -13.97 -7.61
CA LEU A 116 -0.27 -14.60 -6.47
C LEU A 116 -0.41 -16.13 -6.50
N ASP A 117 -1.54 -16.65 -6.97
CA ASP A 117 -1.82 -18.08 -7.08
C ASP A 117 -0.89 -18.82 -8.04
N VAL A 118 -0.27 -18.13 -8.99
CA VAL A 118 0.55 -18.76 -10.04
C VAL A 118 2.05 -18.61 -9.81
N VAL A 119 2.46 -17.92 -8.77
CA VAL A 119 3.88 -17.69 -8.46
C VAL A 119 4.37 -18.59 -7.33
N GLU A 120 5.66 -18.92 -7.38
CA GLU A 120 6.34 -19.72 -6.35
C GLU A 120 6.69 -18.87 -5.11
N ALA A 121 7.03 -17.61 -5.34
CA ALA A 121 7.43 -16.70 -4.29
C ALA A 121 7.19 -15.24 -4.70
N VAL A 122 7.11 -14.38 -3.70
CA VAL A 122 6.97 -12.93 -3.87
C VAL A 122 8.16 -12.24 -3.24
N GLY A 123 8.77 -11.32 -3.99
CA GLY A 123 9.83 -10.43 -3.51
C GLY A 123 9.33 -8.98 -3.49
N ALA A 124 9.79 -8.25 -2.48
CA ALA A 124 9.60 -6.80 -2.39
C ALA A 124 10.84 -6.19 -1.74
N TYR A 125 11.09 -4.91 -2.01
CA TYR A 125 12.24 -4.22 -1.41
C TYR A 125 12.18 -4.24 0.12
N ASN A 126 10.97 -4.03 0.68
CA ASN A 126 10.71 -4.14 2.11
C ASN A 126 9.50 -5.02 2.37
N SER A 127 9.65 -6.32 2.14
CA SER A 127 8.56 -7.29 2.20
C SER A 127 7.84 -7.33 3.56
N MET A 128 8.55 -7.07 4.65
CA MET A 128 7.93 -6.98 5.98
C MET A 128 6.96 -5.81 6.07
N PHE A 129 7.31 -4.67 5.50
CA PHE A 129 6.44 -3.50 5.46
C PHE A 129 5.24 -3.77 4.55
N ASP A 130 5.47 -4.24 3.33
CA ASP A 130 4.41 -4.43 2.34
C ASP A 130 3.40 -5.48 2.79
N PHE A 131 3.86 -6.65 3.22
CA PHE A 131 2.98 -7.78 3.55
C PHE A 131 2.45 -7.79 4.96
N LYS A 132 3.20 -7.27 5.94
CA LYS A 132 2.79 -7.31 7.36
C LYS A 132 2.14 -6.02 7.84
N LYS A 133 2.33 -4.91 7.15
CA LYS A 133 1.79 -3.61 7.55
C LYS A 133 0.89 -2.99 6.48
N ALA A 134 1.42 -2.73 5.29
CA ALA A 134 0.73 -1.94 4.27
C ALA A 134 -0.53 -2.63 3.74
N ILE A 135 -0.43 -3.86 3.27
CA ILE A 135 -1.58 -4.62 2.75
C ILE A 135 -2.62 -4.88 3.84
N PRO A 136 -2.26 -5.43 5.02
CA PRO A 136 -3.24 -5.68 6.08
C PRO A 136 -3.95 -4.43 6.58
N PHE A 137 -3.24 -3.32 6.75
CA PHE A 137 -3.87 -2.11 7.23
C PHE A 137 -4.76 -1.44 6.18
N THR A 138 -4.35 -1.45 4.92
CA THR A 138 -5.19 -0.96 3.83
C THR A 138 -6.47 -1.76 3.73
N GLU A 139 -6.39 -3.09 3.81
CA GLU A 139 -7.56 -3.98 3.83
C GLU A 139 -8.49 -3.64 5.00
N LEU A 140 -7.96 -3.46 6.19
CA LEU A 140 -8.73 -3.06 7.38
C LEU A 140 -9.42 -1.71 7.16
N TYR A 141 -8.69 -0.70 6.68
CA TYR A 141 -9.22 0.63 6.41
C TYR A 141 -10.37 0.59 5.40
N ILE A 142 -10.18 -0.10 4.29
CA ILE A 142 -11.20 -0.20 3.23
C ILE A 142 -12.46 -0.92 3.75
N ASN A 143 -12.31 -1.98 4.51
CA ASN A 143 -13.44 -2.66 5.13
C ASN A 143 -14.20 -1.75 6.09
N GLN A 144 -13.51 -0.92 6.85
CA GLN A 144 -14.13 0.06 7.73
C GLN A 144 -14.78 1.20 6.96
N LEU A 145 -14.15 1.67 5.88
CA LEU A 145 -14.66 2.75 5.02
C LEU A 145 -16.09 2.45 4.51
N TYR A 146 -16.34 1.21 4.14
CA TYR A 146 -17.65 0.75 3.66
C TYR A 146 -18.56 0.21 4.78
N SER A 147 -18.12 0.28 6.03
CA SER A 147 -18.90 -0.11 7.19
C SER A 147 -19.78 1.04 7.70
N PRO A 148 -20.98 0.76 8.26
CA PRO A 148 -21.80 1.79 8.91
C PRO A 148 -21.14 2.40 10.14
N ASN A 149 -20.13 1.76 10.72
CA ASN A 149 -19.40 2.22 11.91
C ASN A 149 -18.12 3.00 11.57
N PHE A 150 -17.90 3.38 10.31
CA PHE A 150 -16.67 4.01 9.86
C PHE A 150 -16.30 5.27 10.64
N HIS A 151 -17.26 6.15 10.91
CA HIS A 151 -16.99 7.40 11.62
C HIS A 151 -16.49 7.15 13.07
N ASP A 152 -17.06 6.16 13.77
CA ASP A 152 -16.62 5.80 15.10
C ASP A 152 -15.22 5.16 15.08
N TRP A 153 -14.98 4.29 14.13
CA TRP A 153 -13.66 3.69 13.92
C TRP A 153 -12.59 4.75 13.64
N LEU A 154 -12.89 5.70 12.73
CA LEU A 154 -11.96 6.78 12.38
C LEU A 154 -11.68 7.69 13.58
N ARG A 155 -12.70 8.03 14.36
CA ARG A 155 -12.52 8.81 15.59
C ARG A 155 -11.61 8.11 16.59
N ASN A 156 -11.76 6.81 16.77
CA ASN A 156 -10.88 6.02 17.62
C ASN A 156 -9.44 6.03 17.14
N GLN A 157 -9.21 5.91 15.81
CA GLN A 157 -7.87 6.00 15.24
C GLN A 157 -7.25 7.38 15.48
N ASN A 158 -8.01 8.45 15.30
CA ASN A 158 -7.57 9.81 15.56
C ASN A 158 -7.18 10.03 17.04
N GLN A 159 -7.97 9.53 17.98
CA GLN A 159 -7.66 9.59 19.41
C GLN A 159 -6.37 8.84 19.76
N ILE A 160 -6.15 7.68 19.17
CA ILE A 160 -4.92 6.91 19.35
C ILE A 160 -3.72 7.72 18.82
N CYS A 161 -3.84 8.32 17.63
CA CYS A 161 -2.79 9.15 17.04
C CYS A 161 -2.47 10.37 17.92
N GLU A 162 -3.48 11.07 18.41
CA GLU A 162 -3.30 12.22 19.31
C GLU A 162 -2.60 11.85 20.61
N ARG A 163 -2.98 10.73 21.23
CA ARG A 163 -2.34 10.24 22.45
C ARG A 163 -0.88 9.90 22.22
N ILE A 164 -0.54 9.33 21.10
CA ILE A 164 0.86 9.03 20.72
C ILE A 164 1.62 10.33 20.48
N ALA A 165 1.05 11.28 19.73
CA ALA A 165 1.67 12.58 19.44
C ALA A 165 1.92 13.38 20.73
N ASN A 166 1.04 13.25 21.74
CA ASN A 166 1.15 13.91 23.04
C ASN A 166 2.06 13.17 24.04
N GLY A 167 2.83 12.19 23.60
CA GLY A 167 3.79 11.50 24.44
C GLY A 167 3.22 10.33 25.24
N PHE A 168 2.09 9.75 24.82
CA PHE A 168 1.51 8.56 25.44
C PHE A 168 2.55 7.44 25.60
N GLY A 169 3.44 7.26 24.61
CA GLY A 169 4.50 6.26 24.66
C GLY A 169 5.55 6.48 25.76
N SER A 170 5.72 7.70 26.26
CA SER A 170 6.65 8.00 27.35
C SER A 170 6.02 7.83 28.73
N SER A 171 4.71 7.98 28.86
CA SER A 171 3.97 7.76 30.12
C SER A 171 3.61 6.30 30.33
N SER A 172 3.41 5.55 29.26
CA SER A 172 3.03 4.12 29.35
C SER A 172 4.12 3.23 29.94
N SER A 173 5.37 3.65 29.87
CA SER A 173 6.48 2.92 30.51
C SER A 173 6.43 2.93 32.04
N LYS A 174 5.58 3.74 32.64
CA LYS A 174 5.40 3.82 34.09
C LYS A 174 4.08 3.22 34.60
N GLU A 175 3.13 2.99 33.71
CA GLU A 175 1.80 2.48 34.05
C GLU A 175 1.59 1.00 33.65
N PHE A 176 2.49 0.45 32.90
CA PHE A 176 2.54 -0.94 32.52
C PHE A 176 3.73 -1.66 33.12
#